data_bf23a85174ac7511c7c8842589788200
#
_entry.id   bf23a85174ac7511c7c8842589788200
#
_cell.length_a   1.000
_cell.length_b   1.000
_cell.length_c   1.000
_cell.angle_alpha   90.00
_cell.angle_beta   90.00
_cell.angle_gamma   90.00
#
_symmetry.space_group_name_H-M   'P 1'
#
loop_
_entity.id
_entity.type
_entity.pdbx_description
1 polymer ?
#
loop_
_entity_poly.entity_id
_entity_poly.type
_entity_poly.pdbx_seq_one_letter_code
_entity_poly.pdbx_strand_id
1 'polypeptide(L)'
;MYKRQAIKVDGKKGELKEEATIWEDNQSSYVPTPVYVNNRLYWASDTGYACCVDAKSGDMLFRERLDARGKGSKGKPFYAGSILAGDKIYAVSRWGGTFVFNADKEFKLISHNKISSDDSQFHGTPALSNGEIFLRSDKYLYCISE
;
A
#
# COMPACT_ATOMS: atom_id res chain seq x y z
N MET A 1 0.31 -2.15 19.90
CA MET A 1 0.83 -1.29 18.82
C MET A 1 1.48 -2.20 17.81
N TYR A 2 1.10 -2.13 16.54
CA TYR A 2 1.67 -3.01 15.51
C TYR A 2 3.07 -2.52 15.16
N LYS A 3 4.03 -3.44 15.14
CA LYS A 3 5.41 -3.20 14.73
C LYS A 3 5.63 -3.66 13.29
N ARG A 4 6.58 -3.05 12.65
CA ARG A 4 7.15 -3.43 11.36
C ARG A 4 8.56 -3.95 11.61
N GLN A 5 8.89 -5.10 11.05
CA GLN A 5 10.20 -5.73 11.24
C GLN A 5 10.72 -6.29 9.93
N ALA A 6 12.03 -6.19 9.71
CA ALA A 6 12.73 -7.00 8.73
C ALA A 6 13.50 -8.10 9.46
N ILE A 7 13.30 -9.34 9.01
CA ILE A 7 13.88 -10.52 9.65
C ILE A 7 14.72 -11.25 8.61
N LYS A 8 15.94 -11.61 8.97
CA LYS A 8 16.80 -12.44 8.14
C LYS A 8 16.35 -13.91 8.24
N VAL A 9 15.97 -14.46 7.09
CA VAL A 9 15.63 -15.88 6.96
C VAL A 9 16.76 -16.56 6.18
N ASP A 10 17.59 -17.33 6.87
CA ASP A 10 18.79 -18.00 6.30
C ASP A 10 18.59 -19.50 6.07
N GLY A 11 17.35 -19.98 6.02
CA GLY A 11 17.00 -21.38 5.82
C GLY A 11 17.14 -22.25 7.07
N LYS A 12 17.47 -21.70 8.23
CA LYS A 12 17.49 -22.44 9.51
C LYS A 12 16.08 -22.89 9.89
N LYS A 13 16.00 -24.07 10.47
CA LYS A 13 14.76 -24.62 11.03
C LYS A 13 14.64 -24.21 12.51
N GLY A 14 13.40 -23.91 12.94
CA GLY A 14 13.09 -23.61 14.33
C GLY A 14 12.68 -22.16 14.56
N GLU A 15 12.69 -21.75 15.80
CA GLU A 15 12.29 -20.40 16.22
C GLU A 15 13.39 -19.39 15.87
N LEU A 16 12.98 -18.28 15.26
CA LEU A 16 13.89 -17.15 14.98
C LEU A 16 14.04 -16.31 16.26
N LYS A 17 15.29 -16.14 16.70
CA LYS A 17 15.62 -15.33 17.87
C LYS A 17 15.73 -13.85 17.49
N GLU A 18 15.80 -12.97 18.51
CA GLU A 18 15.94 -11.50 18.33
C GLU A 18 17.11 -11.10 17.42
N GLU A 19 18.21 -11.85 17.43
CA GLU A 19 19.38 -11.66 16.55
C GLU A 19 19.08 -11.80 15.06
N ALA A 20 17.94 -12.39 14.68
CA ALA A 20 17.47 -12.45 13.30
C ALA A 20 16.81 -11.14 12.84
N THR A 21 16.46 -10.26 13.75
CA THR A 21 15.85 -8.96 13.41
C THR A 21 16.91 -8.00 12.87
N ILE A 22 16.72 -7.56 11.63
CA ILE A 22 17.61 -6.60 10.96
C ILE A 22 17.28 -5.18 11.44
N TRP A 23 15.99 -4.85 11.44
CA TRP A 23 15.45 -3.60 11.97
C TRP A 23 13.99 -3.76 12.40
N GLU A 24 13.54 -2.88 13.28
CA GLU A 24 12.14 -2.76 13.67
C GLU A 24 11.71 -1.30 13.81
N ASP A 25 10.43 -1.01 13.54
CA ASP A 25 9.84 0.30 13.70
C ASP A 25 8.38 0.18 14.15
N ASN A 26 7.91 1.18 14.88
CA ASN A 26 6.55 1.27 15.38
C ASN A 26 5.54 1.83 14.35
N GLN A 27 5.99 2.30 13.20
CA GLN A 27 5.13 2.79 12.12
C GLN A 27 4.79 1.65 11.17
N SER A 28 3.68 0.97 11.42
CA SER A 28 3.25 -0.15 10.60
C SER A 28 1.92 0.12 9.89
N SER A 29 1.59 -0.76 8.96
CA SER A 29 0.26 -0.89 8.40
C SER A 29 -0.49 -2.02 9.11
N TYR A 30 -1.79 -1.84 9.33
CA TYR A 30 -2.62 -2.87 9.98
C TYR A 30 -2.96 -4.02 9.02
N VAL A 31 -3.38 -3.68 7.81
CA VAL A 31 -3.83 -4.64 6.79
C VAL A 31 -3.03 -4.55 5.48
N PRO A 32 -2.81 -3.34 4.89
CA PRO A 32 -2.19 -3.23 3.58
C PRO A 32 -0.80 -3.85 3.52
N THR A 33 -0.58 -4.69 2.50
CA THR A 33 0.72 -5.31 2.23
C THR A 33 1.62 -4.32 1.49
N PRO A 34 2.90 -4.17 1.90
CA PRO A 34 3.87 -3.34 1.19
C PRO A 34 4.28 -3.95 -0.16
N VAL A 35 4.67 -3.09 -1.09
CA VAL A 35 5.33 -3.46 -2.35
C VAL A 35 6.83 -3.21 -2.23
N TYR A 36 7.64 -4.20 -2.60
CA TYR A 36 9.10 -4.06 -2.67
C TYR A 36 9.54 -3.74 -4.09
N VAL A 37 10.29 -2.66 -4.27
CA VAL A 37 10.96 -2.32 -5.52
C VAL A 37 12.19 -1.45 -5.27
N ASN A 38 13.28 -1.69 -5.98
CA ASN A 38 14.50 -0.88 -5.92
C ASN A 38 15.00 -0.63 -4.48
N ASN A 39 15.04 -1.69 -3.66
CA ASN A 39 15.47 -1.66 -2.26
C ASN A 39 14.61 -0.76 -1.34
N ARG A 40 13.36 -0.54 -1.70
CA ARG A 40 12.37 0.23 -0.94
C ARG A 40 11.08 -0.54 -0.76
N LEU A 41 10.37 -0.25 0.33
CA LEU A 41 9.03 -0.77 0.60
C LEU A 41 8.03 0.37 0.57
N TYR A 42 6.96 0.21 -0.21
CA TYR A 42 5.89 1.20 -0.38
C TYR A 42 4.57 0.63 0.09
N TRP A 43 3.77 1.42 0.77
CA TRP A 43 2.39 1.07 1.12
C TRP A 43 1.55 2.32 1.38
N ALA A 44 0.22 2.17 1.27
CA ALA A 44 -0.73 3.11 1.84
C ALA A 44 -1.14 2.60 3.22
N SER A 45 -0.86 3.37 4.28
CA SER A 45 -1.18 2.95 5.64
C SER A 45 -2.69 3.02 5.91
N ASP A 46 -3.17 2.17 6.82
CA ASP A 46 -4.55 2.17 7.28
C ASP A 46 -4.99 3.51 7.94
N THR A 47 -4.04 4.37 8.28
CA THR A 47 -4.29 5.72 8.80
C THR A 47 -4.34 6.81 7.72
N GLY A 48 -4.11 6.46 6.45
CA GLY A 48 -4.27 7.38 5.31
C GLY A 48 -3.00 8.08 4.85
N TYR A 49 -1.85 7.43 4.95
CA TYR A 49 -0.58 7.96 4.46
C TYR A 49 0.03 7.06 3.40
N ALA A 50 0.57 7.64 2.35
CA ALA A 50 1.55 6.99 1.50
C ALA A 50 2.88 6.95 2.25
N CYS A 51 3.50 5.79 2.30
CA CYS A 51 4.75 5.57 3.04
C CYS A 51 5.78 4.88 2.14
N CYS A 52 7.04 5.26 2.32
CA CYS A 52 8.18 4.60 1.74
C CYS A 52 9.30 4.48 2.77
N VAL A 53 9.94 3.30 2.82
CA VAL A 53 11.12 3.09 3.64
C VAL A 53 12.22 2.44 2.84
N ASP A 54 13.47 2.70 3.24
CA ASP A 54 14.61 1.89 2.82
C ASP A 54 14.45 0.46 3.38
N ALA A 55 14.51 -0.54 2.52
CA ALA A 55 14.27 -1.92 2.92
C ALA A 55 15.41 -2.54 3.73
N LYS A 56 16.64 -1.97 3.67
CA LYS A 56 17.81 -2.47 4.42
C LYS A 56 17.88 -1.89 5.82
N SER A 57 17.64 -0.57 5.97
CA SER A 57 17.79 0.12 7.25
C SER A 57 16.47 0.29 8.00
N GLY A 58 15.33 0.26 7.28
CA GLY A 58 14.03 0.60 7.84
C GLY A 58 13.73 2.09 7.94
N ASP A 59 14.68 2.94 7.51
CA ASP A 59 14.53 4.39 7.58
C ASP A 59 13.36 4.88 6.74
N MET A 60 12.54 5.76 7.32
CA MET A 60 11.42 6.38 6.62
C MET A 60 11.94 7.40 5.61
N LEU A 61 11.72 7.17 4.31
CA LEU A 61 12.07 8.08 3.22
C LEU A 61 11.00 9.15 3.02
N PHE A 62 9.73 8.74 3.03
CA PHE A 62 8.61 9.68 3.08
C PHE A 62 7.38 9.10 3.78
N ARG A 63 6.53 10.00 4.28
CA ARG A 63 5.22 9.71 4.87
C ARG A 63 4.28 10.87 4.57
N GLU A 64 3.50 10.75 3.48
CA GLU A 64 2.69 11.82 2.94
C GLU A 64 1.19 11.54 3.09
N ARG A 65 0.41 12.54 3.46
CA ARG A 65 -1.02 12.41 3.68
C ARG A 65 -1.76 12.23 2.35
N LEU A 66 -2.59 11.19 2.28
CA LEU A 66 -3.57 10.98 1.20
C LEU A 66 -4.96 11.38 1.70
N ASP A 67 -5.69 12.16 0.91
CA ASP A 67 -7.10 12.49 1.20
C ASP A 67 -8.02 11.32 0.82
N ALA A 68 -7.82 10.22 1.53
CA ALA A 68 -8.41 8.92 1.21
C ALA A 68 -9.77 8.66 1.87
N ARG A 69 -10.30 9.62 2.63
CA ARG A 69 -11.59 9.49 3.29
C ARG A 69 -12.69 10.10 2.43
N GLY A 70 -13.71 9.30 2.14
CA GLY A 70 -14.96 9.82 1.59
C GLY A 70 -15.70 10.69 2.63
N LYS A 71 -16.55 11.59 2.16
CA LYS A 71 -17.39 12.44 3.02
C LYS A 71 -18.26 11.57 3.93
N GLY A 72 -18.15 11.76 5.24
CA GLY A 72 -18.91 10.99 6.23
C GLY A 72 -18.40 9.58 6.52
N SER A 73 -17.32 9.12 5.88
CA SER A 73 -16.75 7.79 6.11
C SER A 73 -16.14 7.68 7.51
N LYS A 74 -16.39 6.55 8.19
CA LYS A 74 -15.80 6.21 9.49
C LYS A 74 -14.85 5.01 9.32
N GLY A 75 -13.72 5.06 10.02
CA GLY A 75 -12.75 3.95 10.06
C GLY A 75 -11.50 4.20 9.22
N LYS A 76 -10.79 3.12 8.96
CA LYS A 76 -9.48 3.11 8.29
C LYS A 76 -9.65 3.18 6.77
N PRO A 77 -9.00 4.12 6.07
CA PRO A 77 -9.24 4.33 4.64
C PRO A 77 -8.60 3.27 3.73
N PHE A 78 -7.55 2.56 4.16
CA PHE A 78 -6.89 1.54 3.34
C PHE A 78 -6.92 0.17 3.99
N TYR A 79 -7.38 -0.83 3.23
CA TYR A 79 -7.31 -2.25 3.55
C TYR A 79 -6.64 -3.05 2.43
N ALA A 80 -6.83 -2.61 1.17
CA ALA A 80 -6.17 -3.21 0.01
C ALA A 80 -4.65 -3.07 0.09
N GLY A 81 -3.92 -4.09 -0.32
CA GLY A 81 -2.49 -3.99 -0.61
C GLY A 81 -2.24 -3.02 -1.76
N SER A 82 -1.10 -2.35 -1.75
CA SER A 82 -0.65 -1.56 -2.90
C SER A 82 -0.10 -2.48 -3.98
N ILE A 83 -0.13 -2.05 -5.25
CA ILE A 83 0.49 -2.75 -6.36
C ILE A 83 1.44 -1.84 -7.14
N LEU A 84 2.41 -2.44 -7.81
CA LEU A 84 3.35 -1.77 -8.70
C LEU A 84 2.98 -2.03 -10.15
N ALA A 85 2.90 -0.98 -10.97
CA ALA A 85 2.83 -1.06 -12.43
C ALA A 85 3.83 -0.08 -13.04
N GLY A 86 4.84 -0.60 -13.72
CA GLY A 86 5.97 0.19 -14.20
C GLY A 86 6.70 0.86 -13.04
N ASP A 87 6.73 2.19 -13.03
CA ASP A 87 7.33 3.04 -12.00
C ASP A 87 6.30 3.66 -11.04
N LYS A 88 5.07 3.15 -11.01
CA LYS A 88 3.93 3.70 -10.27
C LYS A 88 3.38 2.73 -9.24
N ILE A 89 3.07 3.27 -8.08
CA ILE A 89 2.37 2.57 -7.00
C ILE A 89 0.89 2.96 -7.05
N TYR A 90 0.03 1.95 -7.06
CA TYR A 90 -1.43 2.11 -7.02
C TYR A 90 -1.94 1.68 -5.65
N ALA A 91 -2.62 2.59 -4.96
CA ALA A 91 -3.19 2.36 -3.64
C ALA A 91 -4.69 2.62 -3.66
N VAL A 92 -5.49 1.58 -3.47
CA VAL A 92 -6.95 1.66 -3.50
C VAL A 92 -7.48 1.94 -2.10
N SER A 93 -8.17 3.07 -1.96
CA SER A 93 -8.87 3.44 -0.74
C SER A 93 -10.28 2.84 -0.72
N ARG A 94 -10.78 2.55 0.47
CA ARG A 94 -12.13 2.00 0.65
C ARG A 94 -13.24 2.91 0.12
N TRP A 95 -13.06 4.23 0.15
CA TRP A 95 -14.09 5.21 -0.24
C TRP A 95 -13.54 6.35 -1.10
N GLY A 96 -12.26 6.63 -0.98
CA GLY A 96 -11.62 7.81 -1.58
C GLY A 96 -11.15 7.62 -3.00
N GLY A 97 -11.25 6.41 -3.57
CA GLY A 97 -10.73 6.09 -4.91
C GLY A 97 -9.32 5.53 -4.89
N THR A 98 -8.67 5.54 -6.04
CA THR A 98 -7.31 5.01 -6.28
C THR A 98 -6.32 6.16 -6.37
N PHE A 99 -5.31 6.13 -5.52
CA PHE A 99 -4.17 7.05 -5.54
C PHE A 99 -3.03 6.41 -6.30
N VAL A 100 -2.43 7.15 -7.23
CA VAL A 100 -1.27 6.71 -8.00
C VAL A 100 -0.12 7.65 -7.68
N PHE A 101 0.99 7.12 -7.20
CA PHE A 101 2.20 7.88 -6.90
C PHE A 101 3.45 7.17 -7.41
N ASN A 102 4.54 7.90 -7.54
CA ASN A 102 5.79 7.38 -8.07
C ASN A 102 6.45 6.35 -7.13
N ALA A 103 7.17 5.39 -7.70
CA ALA A 103 8.00 4.43 -6.97
C ALA A 103 9.44 4.98 -6.80
N ASP A 104 9.59 6.16 -6.18
CA ASP A 104 10.88 6.81 -5.91
C ASP A 104 11.03 7.17 -4.42
N LYS A 105 12.21 7.66 -4.02
CA LYS A 105 12.51 8.06 -2.64
C LYS A 105 11.85 9.37 -2.21
N GLU A 106 11.45 10.20 -3.17
CA GLU A 106 10.67 11.42 -2.95
C GLU A 106 9.24 11.21 -3.43
N PHE A 107 8.28 11.61 -2.63
CA PHE A 107 6.87 11.42 -2.96
C PHE A 107 6.40 12.39 -4.05
N LYS A 108 5.71 11.84 -5.05
CA LYS A 108 4.96 12.62 -6.03
C LYS A 108 3.64 11.93 -6.32
N LEU A 109 2.54 12.58 -5.98
CA LEU A 109 1.21 12.13 -6.40
C LEU A 109 1.06 12.38 -7.91
N ILE A 110 0.81 11.32 -8.67
CA ILE A 110 0.65 11.36 -10.13
C ILE A 110 -0.82 11.58 -10.49
N SER A 111 -1.71 10.80 -9.89
CA SER A 111 -3.14 10.94 -10.10
C SER A 111 -3.96 10.44 -8.92
N HIS A 112 -5.21 10.89 -8.87
CA HIS A 112 -6.21 10.41 -7.94
C HIS A 112 -7.51 10.18 -8.71
N ASN A 113 -7.89 8.92 -8.85
CA ASN A 113 -8.99 8.47 -9.71
C ASN A 113 -10.12 7.91 -8.85
N LYS A 114 -11.36 8.18 -9.24
CA LYS A 114 -12.54 7.69 -8.54
C LYS A 114 -13.61 7.23 -9.52
N ILE A 115 -14.23 6.09 -9.22
CA ILE A 115 -15.43 5.60 -9.94
C ILE A 115 -16.63 6.25 -9.25
N SER A 116 -17.10 7.38 -9.77
CA SER A 116 -18.13 8.19 -9.15
C SER A 116 -19.51 7.57 -9.13
N SER A 117 -19.76 6.59 -10.01
CA SER A 117 -21.00 5.82 -10.10
C SER A 117 -21.11 4.69 -9.06
N ASP A 118 -20.03 4.41 -8.32
CA ASP A 118 -20.00 3.38 -7.28
C ASP A 118 -19.71 3.99 -5.91
N ASP A 119 -20.69 3.95 -5.04
CA ASP A 119 -20.64 4.44 -3.66
C ASP A 119 -20.26 3.35 -2.64
N SER A 120 -20.05 2.12 -3.09
CA SER A 120 -19.68 0.99 -2.25
C SER A 120 -18.18 1.00 -1.89
N GLN A 121 -17.77 0.05 -1.07
CA GLN A 121 -16.39 0.01 -0.58
C GLN A 121 -15.50 -0.85 -1.47
N PHE A 122 -14.22 -0.47 -1.53
CA PHE A 122 -13.17 -1.19 -2.24
C PHE A 122 -12.18 -1.78 -1.24
N HIS A 123 -12.23 -3.09 -1.02
CA HIS A 123 -11.39 -3.79 -0.04
C HIS A 123 -10.31 -4.65 -0.68
N GLY A 124 -10.53 -5.05 -1.94
CA GLY A 124 -9.65 -5.97 -2.66
C GLY A 124 -8.36 -5.29 -3.14
N THR A 125 -7.24 -5.98 -2.99
CA THR A 125 -6.01 -5.60 -3.68
C THR A 125 -6.25 -5.69 -5.19
N PRO A 126 -5.89 -4.66 -5.97
CA PRO A 126 -6.02 -4.70 -7.42
C PRO A 126 -5.19 -5.83 -8.04
N ALA A 127 -5.62 -6.32 -9.18
CA ALA A 127 -4.82 -7.22 -10.02
C ALA A 127 -4.44 -6.53 -11.33
N LEU A 128 -3.29 -6.90 -11.88
CA LEU A 128 -2.82 -6.44 -13.19
C LEU A 128 -2.71 -7.63 -14.13
N SER A 129 -3.27 -7.50 -15.33
CA SER A 129 -3.12 -8.50 -16.39
C SER A 129 -3.23 -7.82 -17.75
N ASN A 130 -2.31 -8.12 -18.66
CA ASN A 130 -2.31 -7.65 -20.06
C ASN A 130 -2.49 -6.13 -20.22
N GLY A 131 -1.91 -5.31 -19.33
CA GLY A 131 -2.07 -3.85 -19.38
C GLY A 131 -3.36 -3.32 -18.75
N GLU A 132 -4.21 -4.19 -18.23
CA GLU A 132 -5.48 -3.86 -17.59
C GLU A 132 -5.37 -3.92 -16.07
N ILE A 133 -6.14 -3.07 -15.39
CA ILE A 133 -6.29 -3.06 -13.93
C ILE A 133 -7.66 -3.60 -13.57
N PHE A 134 -7.69 -4.63 -12.72
CA PHE A 134 -8.92 -5.18 -12.18
C PHE A 134 -9.13 -4.67 -10.76
N LEU A 135 -10.23 -3.93 -10.57
CA LEU A 135 -10.65 -3.40 -9.26
C LEU A 135 -11.95 -4.07 -8.83
N ARG A 136 -12.01 -4.49 -7.57
CA ARG A 136 -13.23 -5.03 -6.97
C ARG A 136 -13.78 -4.11 -5.89
N SER A 137 -15.06 -3.73 -6.05
CA SER A 137 -15.87 -3.15 -4.99
C SER A 137 -16.76 -4.21 -4.34
N ASP A 138 -17.60 -3.80 -3.39
CA ASP A 138 -18.61 -4.69 -2.80
C ASP A 138 -19.70 -5.08 -3.82
N LYS A 139 -19.89 -4.26 -4.88
CA LYS A 139 -20.95 -4.45 -5.86
C LYS A 139 -20.44 -4.98 -7.20
N TYR A 140 -19.23 -4.60 -7.64
CA TYR A 140 -18.77 -4.80 -9.00
C TYR A 140 -17.31 -5.26 -9.07
N LEU A 141 -17.00 -5.91 -10.18
CA LEU A 141 -15.63 -6.10 -10.67
C LEU A 141 -15.43 -5.21 -11.90
N TYR A 142 -14.48 -4.31 -11.82
CA TYR A 142 -14.11 -3.40 -12.91
C TYR A 142 -12.86 -3.90 -13.61
N CYS A 143 -12.87 -3.84 -14.94
CA CYS A 143 -11.70 -3.97 -15.79
C CYS A 143 -11.44 -2.57 -16.39
N ILE A 144 -10.27 -2.01 -16.16
CA ILE A 144 -9.88 -0.68 -16.62
C ILE A 144 -8.69 -0.83 -17.55
N SER A 145 -8.85 -0.41 -18.79
CA SER A 145 -7.81 -0.33 -19.84
C SER A 145 -7.69 1.11 -20.35
N GLU A 146 -6.61 1.38 -21.08
CA GLU A 146 -6.43 2.61 -21.85
C GLU A 146 -7.41 2.68 -23.02
#